data_639e027c0833643d78be023ce864cecb
#
_entry.id   639e027c0833643d78be023ce864cecb
#
_cell.length_a   1.000
_cell.length_b   1.000
_cell.length_c   1.000
_cell.angle_alpha   90.00
_cell.angle_beta   90.00
_cell.angle_gamma   90.00
#
_symmetry.space_group_name_H-M   'P 1'
#
loop_
_entity.id
_entity.type
_entity.pdbx_description
1 polymer ?
#
loop_
_entity_poly.entity_id
_entity_poly.type
_entity_poly.pdbx_seq_one_letter_code
_entity_poly.pdbx_strand_id
1 'polypeptide(L)'
;MAFKSEYLQGVYDKVCQRNKGEEEFLQAVKEVLESFEPVVEKRPDIVKAGIIDRLVEPERFIQFRVPWVDDNGNVQVNRGFRVQFNSAIGPYKGGLRFHPTVCASVIKFLGFEQIFKNSLTGLPIGGGKGGSDFDPKGKSDAEVMRFCQSFMTELSKHIGADTDVTAGDIGVGAREIGFMYGQYKRLRNEFTGVLTGKGLSYGGSLARTEATGYGLCYFTDEMLKSMKNESFKDKTVVISGSGNVAIYATQKATELGGKVVALSDSNGYIYDENGINLDVVKQIKEVERGRIKEYADRVPGSVYTEGKGIWSIKCDIALPCATQNELNGDDADMLIKNGVIAVAEGANMPSTPEAVEKFLAAGVMFGPAKAANAGGVATSALEMSQNSERLSWTFEEVDAQLKNIMINIFHNSYNASKEYGLEGNLVAGANIAGFAKVADAMMWQGVSY
;
A
#
# COMPACT_ATOMS: atom_id res chain seq x y z
N MET A 1 -25.00 1.13 6.60
CA MET A 1 -25.65 1.27 7.91
C MET A 1 -25.42 2.69 8.42
N ALA A 2 -26.27 3.21 9.32
CA ALA A 2 -25.99 4.48 10.03
C ALA A 2 -24.99 4.23 11.15
N PHE A 3 -24.18 5.23 11.46
CA PHE A 3 -23.28 5.17 12.63
C PHE A 3 -24.08 5.12 13.93
N LYS A 4 -23.55 4.45 14.95
CA LYS A 4 -24.15 4.45 16.30
C LYS A 4 -23.92 5.80 16.98
N SER A 5 -22.77 6.40 16.75
CA SER A 5 -22.41 7.72 17.28
C SER A 5 -23.03 8.84 16.42
N GLU A 6 -23.87 9.69 17.04
CA GLU A 6 -24.42 10.89 16.39
C GLU A 6 -23.32 11.83 15.92
N TYR A 7 -22.20 11.91 16.64
CA TYR A 7 -21.05 12.72 16.25
C TYR A 7 -20.43 12.22 14.94
N LEU A 8 -20.13 10.92 14.83
CA LEU A 8 -19.55 10.32 13.61
C LEU A 8 -20.54 10.44 12.44
N GLN A 9 -21.84 10.26 12.67
CA GLN A 9 -22.86 10.49 11.64
C GLN A 9 -22.82 11.94 11.16
N GLY A 10 -22.77 12.92 12.08
CA GLY A 10 -22.70 14.32 11.72
C GLY A 10 -21.44 14.72 10.95
N VAL A 11 -20.27 14.11 11.30
CA VAL A 11 -19.03 14.29 10.54
C VAL A 11 -19.19 13.73 9.12
N TYR A 12 -19.69 12.51 8.98
CA TYR A 12 -19.87 11.86 7.69
C TYR A 12 -20.85 12.61 6.79
N ASP A 13 -21.95 13.10 7.35
CA ASP A 13 -22.95 13.88 6.61
C ASP A 13 -22.34 15.19 6.05
N LYS A 14 -21.47 15.85 6.81
CA LYS A 14 -20.71 17.03 6.32
C LYS A 14 -19.77 16.66 5.18
N VAL A 15 -19.06 15.53 5.29
CA VAL A 15 -18.17 15.04 4.22
C VAL A 15 -18.98 14.78 2.96
N CYS A 16 -20.12 14.10 3.05
CA CYS A 16 -21.01 13.83 1.91
C CYS A 16 -21.54 15.11 1.23
N GLN A 17 -21.87 16.12 2.03
CA GLN A 17 -22.33 17.41 1.50
C GLN A 17 -21.26 18.15 0.69
N ARG A 18 -20.00 18.09 1.17
CA ARG A 18 -18.86 18.81 0.56
C ARG A 18 -18.27 18.10 -0.65
N ASN A 19 -18.38 16.77 -0.70
CA ASN A 19 -17.70 15.93 -1.68
C ASN A 19 -18.69 15.15 -2.57
N LYS A 20 -19.71 15.85 -3.08
CA LYS A 20 -20.74 15.25 -3.95
C LYS A 20 -20.11 14.65 -5.22
N GLY A 21 -20.39 13.38 -5.51
CA GLY A 21 -19.88 12.67 -6.68
C GLY A 21 -18.46 12.11 -6.50
N GLU A 22 -17.89 12.14 -5.29
CA GLU A 22 -16.60 11.56 -4.96
C GLU A 22 -16.77 10.22 -4.22
N GLU A 23 -17.38 9.25 -4.87
CA GLU A 23 -17.86 8.00 -4.26
C GLU A 23 -16.75 7.19 -3.59
N GLU A 24 -15.56 7.09 -4.22
CA GLU A 24 -14.42 6.34 -3.67
C GLU A 24 -13.92 6.99 -2.36
N PHE A 25 -13.89 8.32 -2.33
CA PHE A 25 -13.49 9.03 -1.13
C PHE A 25 -14.53 8.89 0.00
N LEU A 26 -15.81 9.02 -0.32
CA LEU A 26 -16.90 8.87 0.64
C LEU A 26 -16.93 7.46 1.24
N GLN A 27 -16.70 6.43 0.43
CA GLN A 27 -16.62 5.05 0.89
C GLN A 27 -15.46 4.86 1.88
N ALA A 28 -14.27 5.33 1.53
CA ALA A 28 -13.09 5.20 2.39
C ALA A 28 -13.25 5.91 3.74
N VAL A 29 -13.81 7.11 3.73
CA VAL A 29 -14.11 7.85 4.97
C VAL A 29 -15.10 7.06 5.83
N LYS A 30 -16.15 6.50 5.24
CA LYS A 30 -17.14 5.71 5.96
C LYS A 30 -16.51 4.49 6.66
N GLU A 31 -15.76 3.69 5.91
CA GLU A 31 -15.10 2.48 6.41
C GLU A 31 -14.15 2.76 7.58
N VAL A 32 -13.40 3.86 7.49
CA VAL A 32 -12.50 4.25 8.58
C VAL A 32 -13.27 4.76 9.79
N LEU A 33 -14.29 5.61 9.60
CA LEU A 33 -15.09 6.14 10.69
C LEU A 33 -15.87 5.04 11.45
N GLU A 34 -16.31 3.98 10.77
CA GLU A 34 -16.91 2.81 11.41
C GLU A 34 -15.98 2.16 12.46
N SER A 35 -14.66 2.18 12.20
CA SER A 35 -13.65 1.70 13.15
C SER A 35 -13.48 2.62 14.36
N PHE A 36 -13.94 3.88 14.31
CA PHE A 36 -13.77 4.87 15.36
C PHE A 36 -14.92 4.92 16.37
N GLU A 37 -15.98 4.11 16.19
CA GLU A 37 -17.09 4.03 17.15
C GLU A 37 -16.59 3.83 18.59
N PRO A 38 -15.75 2.83 18.92
CA PRO A 38 -15.26 2.65 20.29
C PRO A 38 -14.25 3.74 20.70
N VAL A 39 -13.64 4.44 19.74
CA VAL A 39 -12.69 5.52 20.05
C VAL A 39 -13.42 6.75 20.58
N VAL A 40 -14.49 7.19 19.93
CA VAL A 40 -15.23 8.38 20.35
C VAL A 40 -15.92 8.19 21.70
N GLU A 41 -16.26 6.94 22.06
CA GLU A 41 -16.78 6.62 23.39
C GLU A 41 -15.71 6.77 24.48
N LYS A 42 -14.47 6.30 24.21
CA LYS A 42 -13.37 6.32 25.20
C LYS A 42 -12.61 7.65 25.24
N ARG A 43 -12.63 8.43 24.18
CA ARG A 43 -11.82 9.64 23.98
C ARG A 43 -12.69 10.87 23.66
N PRO A 44 -13.51 11.36 24.63
CA PRO A 44 -14.33 12.55 24.43
C PRO A 44 -13.50 13.84 24.21
N ASP A 45 -12.23 13.84 24.60
CA ASP A 45 -11.27 14.91 24.34
C ASP A 45 -11.04 15.10 22.82
N ILE A 46 -10.94 14.03 22.05
CA ILE A 46 -10.79 14.03 20.59
C ILE A 46 -12.02 14.67 19.93
N VAL A 47 -13.21 14.30 20.40
CA VAL A 47 -14.48 14.86 19.91
C VAL A 47 -14.54 16.37 20.19
N LYS A 48 -14.23 16.79 21.43
CA LYS A 48 -14.23 18.20 21.85
C LYS A 48 -13.25 19.05 21.06
N ALA A 49 -12.09 18.49 20.68
CA ALA A 49 -11.06 19.16 19.91
C ALA A 49 -11.34 19.17 18.40
N GLY A 50 -12.41 18.54 17.91
CA GLY A 50 -12.75 18.45 16.49
C GLY A 50 -11.69 17.73 15.66
N ILE A 51 -11.01 16.74 16.25
CA ILE A 51 -9.89 16.05 15.59
C ILE A 51 -10.38 15.32 14.35
N ILE A 52 -11.51 14.59 14.46
CA ILE A 52 -12.04 13.80 13.34
C ILE A 52 -12.59 14.73 12.24
N ASP A 53 -13.25 15.83 12.60
CA ASP A 53 -13.69 16.84 11.61
C ASP A 53 -12.53 17.38 10.77
N ARG A 54 -11.36 17.61 11.39
CA ARG A 54 -10.14 18.07 10.69
C ARG A 54 -9.45 16.95 9.92
N LEU A 55 -9.49 15.73 10.44
CA LEU A 55 -8.82 14.57 9.82
C LEU A 55 -9.45 14.18 8.48
N VAL A 56 -10.76 14.33 8.33
CA VAL A 56 -11.49 13.97 7.10
C VAL A 56 -11.45 15.05 6.03
N GLU A 57 -10.87 16.21 6.34
CA GLU A 57 -10.68 17.32 5.41
C GLU A 57 -9.19 17.44 5.06
N PRO A 58 -8.76 17.39 3.80
CA PRO A 58 -7.36 17.52 3.44
C PRO A 58 -6.84 18.93 3.73
N GLU A 59 -5.60 19.04 4.21
CA GLU A 59 -4.96 20.34 4.43
C GLU A 59 -4.85 21.15 3.14
N ARG A 60 -4.54 20.47 2.00
CA ARG A 60 -4.51 21.07 0.66
C ARG A 60 -4.87 20.06 -0.40
N PHE A 61 -5.61 20.51 -1.41
CA PHE A 61 -5.84 19.76 -2.65
C PHE A 61 -5.43 20.64 -3.83
N ILE A 62 -4.48 20.16 -4.64
CA ILE A 62 -3.88 20.91 -5.74
C ILE A 62 -4.22 20.17 -7.03
N GLN A 63 -4.83 20.90 -7.97
CA GLN A 63 -5.09 20.41 -9.32
C GLN A 63 -4.44 21.37 -10.32
N PHE A 64 -3.79 20.82 -11.32
CA PHE A 64 -3.10 21.59 -12.35
C PHE A 64 -3.18 20.95 -13.73
N ARG A 65 -3.00 21.76 -14.76
CA ARG A 65 -2.96 21.32 -16.16
C ARG A 65 -1.57 20.84 -16.51
N VAL A 66 -1.49 19.72 -17.25
CA VAL A 66 -0.25 19.11 -17.73
C VAL A 66 -0.31 19.04 -19.27
N PRO A 67 0.17 20.08 -20.00
CA PRO A 67 0.28 20.04 -21.45
C PRO A 67 1.59 19.38 -21.86
N TRP A 68 1.53 18.53 -22.88
CA TRP A 68 2.72 17.88 -23.47
C TRP A 68 2.49 17.59 -24.94
N VAL A 69 3.56 17.24 -25.68
CA VAL A 69 3.48 16.98 -27.11
C VAL A 69 3.82 15.52 -27.38
N ASP A 70 2.95 14.81 -28.11
CA ASP A 70 3.18 13.42 -28.51
C ASP A 70 4.25 13.30 -29.62
N ASP A 71 4.59 12.07 -30.00
CA ASP A 71 5.60 11.80 -31.03
C ASP A 71 5.16 12.22 -32.45
N ASN A 72 3.86 12.48 -32.65
CA ASN A 72 3.28 12.99 -33.87
C ASN A 72 3.24 14.53 -33.94
N GLY A 73 3.68 15.20 -32.87
CA GLY A 73 3.65 16.67 -32.79
C GLY A 73 2.31 17.25 -32.29
N ASN A 74 1.36 16.41 -31.87
CA ASN A 74 0.07 16.90 -31.35
C ASN A 74 0.17 17.29 -29.88
N VAL A 75 -0.50 18.40 -29.54
CA VAL A 75 -0.62 18.84 -28.15
C VAL A 75 -1.64 17.96 -27.41
N GLN A 76 -1.18 17.39 -26.30
CA GLN A 76 -1.99 16.63 -25.38
C GLN A 76 -2.16 17.40 -24.07
N VAL A 77 -3.29 17.22 -23.37
CA VAL A 77 -3.56 17.89 -22.11
C VAL A 77 -4.12 16.89 -21.10
N ASN A 78 -3.41 16.71 -20.00
CA ASN A 78 -3.84 15.90 -18.88
C ASN A 78 -4.07 16.76 -17.64
N ARG A 79 -4.71 16.17 -16.62
CA ARG A 79 -4.86 16.76 -15.28
C ARG A 79 -3.84 16.16 -14.33
N GLY A 80 -3.13 17.01 -13.60
CA GLY A 80 -2.29 16.62 -12.49
C GLY A 80 -2.96 16.91 -11.15
N PHE A 81 -2.73 16.06 -10.16
CA PHE A 81 -3.30 16.17 -8.82
C PHE A 81 -2.25 15.92 -7.75
N ARG A 82 -2.33 16.65 -6.63
CA ARG A 82 -1.66 16.34 -5.38
C ARG A 82 -2.58 16.67 -4.21
N VAL A 83 -2.87 15.70 -3.35
CA VAL A 83 -3.47 15.94 -2.05
C VAL A 83 -2.37 15.87 -0.98
N GLN A 84 -2.25 16.95 -0.24
CA GLN A 84 -1.50 17.08 0.99
C GLN A 84 -2.52 16.94 2.11
N PHE A 85 -2.68 15.69 2.60
CA PHE A 85 -3.86 15.36 3.39
C PHE A 85 -3.68 15.72 4.86
N ASN A 86 -2.59 15.24 5.48
CA ASN A 86 -2.31 15.50 6.89
C ASN A 86 -0.81 15.48 7.16
N SER A 87 -0.29 16.52 7.79
CA SER A 87 1.12 16.70 8.12
C SER A 87 1.43 16.63 9.62
N ALA A 88 0.48 16.22 10.46
CA ALA A 88 0.65 16.26 11.90
C ALA A 88 1.85 15.46 12.43
N ILE A 89 2.25 14.39 11.76
CA ILE A 89 3.36 13.53 12.20
C ILE A 89 4.62 13.61 11.30
N GLY A 90 4.62 14.46 10.30
CA GLY A 90 5.77 14.64 9.40
C GLY A 90 5.37 15.18 8.03
N PRO A 91 6.34 15.33 7.10
CA PRO A 91 6.08 15.79 5.75
C PRO A 91 5.07 14.85 5.06
N TYR A 92 4.23 15.42 4.19
CA TYR A 92 3.31 14.59 3.40
C TYR A 92 4.09 13.54 2.63
N LYS A 93 3.60 12.31 2.60
CA LYS A 93 4.27 11.19 1.92
C LYS A 93 3.25 10.33 1.21
N GLY A 94 3.49 10.07 -0.07
CA GLY A 94 2.68 9.14 -0.84
C GLY A 94 2.97 9.16 -2.33
N GLY A 95 2.64 8.05 -3.00
CA GLY A 95 2.96 7.81 -4.40
C GLY A 95 2.20 8.69 -5.39
N LEU A 96 2.70 8.70 -6.61
CA LEU A 96 2.05 9.28 -7.78
C LEU A 96 1.51 8.13 -8.64
N ARG A 97 0.25 8.23 -9.05
CA ARG A 97 -0.42 7.24 -9.92
C ARG A 97 -0.66 7.85 -11.30
N PHE A 98 -0.20 7.17 -12.36
CA PHE A 98 -0.53 7.54 -13.73
C PHE A 98 -1.45 6.47 -14.33
N HIS A 99 -2.73 6.80 -14.41
CA HIS A 99 -3.75 5.89 -14.92
C HIS A 99 -4.99 6.67 -15.38
N PRO A 100 -5.68 6.27 -16.45
CA PRO A 100 -6.87 6.98 -16.95
C PRO A 100 -8.00 7.18 -15.95
N THR A 101 -8.09 6.34 -14.92
CA THR A 101 -9.12 6.44 -13.87
C THR A 101 -8.80 7.47 -12.78
N VAL A 102 -7.62 8.11 -12.83
CA VAL A 102 -7.24 9.08 -11.81
C VAL A 102 -8.11 10.34 -11.91
N CYS A 103 -8.77 10.65 -10.80
CA CYS A 103 -9.59 11.83 -10.61
C CYS A 103 -9.45 12.35 -9.17
N ALA A 104 -10.13 13.44 -8.84
CA ALA A 104 -10.07 14.05 -7.52
C ALA A 104 -10.50 13.06 -6.41
N SER A 105 -11.60 12.34 -6.61
CA SER A 105 -12.11 11.33 -5.66
C SER A 105 -11.07 10.25 -5.36
N VAL A 106 -10.47 9.66 -6.41
CA VAL A 106 -9.43 8.61 -6.28
C VAL A 106 -8.21 9.14 -5.52
N ILE A 107 -7.76 10.37 -5.81
CA ILE A 107 -6.59 10.94 -5.12
C ILE A 107 -6.89 11.28 -3.66
N LYS A 108 -8.07 11.80 -3.34
CA LYS A 108 -8.50 12.02 -1.96
C LYS A 108 -8.63 10.72 -1.18
N PHE A 109 -9.29 9.72 -1.76
CA PHE A 109 -9.39 8.37 -1.19
C PHE A 109 -8.02 7.82 -0.80
N LEU A 110 -7.11 7.76 -1.78
CA LEU A 110 -5.77 7.21 -1.56
C LEU A 110 -4.94 8.04 -0.56
N GLY A 111 -5.10 9.36 -0.56
CA GLY A 111 -4.42 10.24 0.37
C GLY A 111 -4.92 10.10 1.80
N PHE A 112 -6.23 9.91 1.99
CA PHE A 112 -6.83 9.65 3.29
C PHE A 112 -6.35 8.33 3.89
N GLU A 113 -6.39 7.24 3.12
CA GLU A 113 -5.87 5.93 3.54
C GLU A 113 -4.37 5.98 3.87
N GLN A 114 -3.62 6.83 3.15
CA GLN A 114 -2.18 6.96 3.34
C GLN A 114 -1.82 7.55 4.72
N ILE A 115 -2.70 8.35 5.34
CA ILE A 115 -2.49 8.88 6.70
C ILE A 115 -2.25 7.74 7.69
N PHE A 116 -3.15 6.77 7.70
CA PHE A 116 -3.13 5.64 8.64
C PHE A 116 -2.00 4.69 8.34
N LYS A 117 -1.81 4.36 7.07
CA LYS A 117 -0.71 3.49 6.62
C LYS A 117 0.66 4.04 7.00
N ASN A 118 0.90 5.32 6.79
CA ASN A 118 2.15 5.97 7.14
C ASN A 118 2.34 6.04 8.66
N SER A 119 1.30 6.40 9.39
CA SER A 119 1.32 6.47 10.85
C SER A 119 1.70 5.14 11.50
N LEU A 120 1.19 4.02 10.96
CA LEU A 120 1.51 2.66 11.46
C LEU A 120 3.00 2.34 11.39
N THR A 121 3.74 2.89 10.43
CA THR A 121 5.19 2.64 10.32
C THR A 121 5.99 3.12 11.53
N GLY A 122 5.41 4.02 12.34
CA GLY A 122 6.11 4.67 13.44
C GLY A 122 7.05 5.80 13.00
N LEU A 123 7.30 5.94 11.71
CA LEU A 123 8.21 6.93 11.14
C LEU A 123 7.54 8.31 10.99
N PRO A 124 8.31 9.41 10.98
CA PRO A 124 7.79 10.77 10.94
C PRO A 124 7.40 11.16 9.50
N ILE A 125 6.35 10.57 8.98
CA ILE A 125 5.79 10.83 7.64
C ILE A 125 4.28 11.00 7.71
N GLY A 126 3.79 12.09 7.15
CA GLY A 126 2.37 12.41 7.02
C GLY A 126 1.70 11.72 5.84
N GLY A 127 0.46 12.05 5.57
CA GLY A 127 -0.34 11.47 4.48
C GLY A 127 -0.44 12.38 3.27
N GLY A 128 -0.15 11.85 2.09
CA GLY A 128 -0.35 12.53 0.82
C GLY A 128 -0.47 11.55 -0.35
N LYS A 129 -1.01 12.02 -1.45
CA LYS A 129 -1.15 11.24 -2.69
C LYS A 129 -1.22 12.17 -3.90
N GLY A 130 -0.81 11.66 -5.05
CA GLY A 130 -0.93 12.43 -6.29
C GLY A 130 -1.06 11.53 -7.51
N GLY A 131 -1.13 12.18 -8.67
CA GLY A 131 -1.19 11.45 -9.93
C GLY A 131 -1.77 12.25 -11.07
N SER A 132 -2.05 11.55 -12.14
CA SER A 132 -2.63 12.10 -13.36
C SER A 132 -3.49 11.05 -14.08
N ASP A 133 -4.45 11.52 -14.86
CA ASP A 133 -5.23 10.73 -15.82
C ASP A 133 -4.41 10.29 -17.07
N PHE A 134 -3.11 10.54 -17.07
CA PHE A 134 -2.19 10.08 -18.10
C PHE A 134 -2.03 8.55 -18.08
N ASP A 135 -2.10 7.91 -19.26
CA ASP A 135 -1.82 6.49 -19.42
C ASP A 135 -0.43 6.29 -20.04
N PRO A 136 0.56 5.78 -19.29
CA PRO A 136 1.90 5.52 -19.84
C PRO A 136 1.97 4.28 -20.73
N LYS A 137 0.91 3.44 -20.78
CA LYS A 137 0.91 2.24 -21.61
C LYS A 137 0.93 2.60 -23.09
N GLY A 138 1.81 1.95 -23.84
CA GLY A 138 1.93 2.18 -25.27
C GLY A 138 2.57 3.50 -25.67
N LYS A 139 3.05 4.31 -24.72
CA LYS A 139 3.79 5.54 -24.96
C LYS A 139 5.28 5.26 -25.10
N SER A 140 5.95 6.03 -25.98
CA SER A 140 7.40 6.00 -26.08
C SER A 140 8.06 6.58 -24.82
N ASP A 141 9.32 6.23 -24.58
CA ASP A 141 10.10 6.82 -23.48
C ASP A 141 10.21 8.35 -23.61
N ALA A 142 10.27 8.85 -24.83
CA ALA A 142 10.32 10.28 -25.12
C ALA A 142 8.99 10.97 -24.75
N GLU A 143 7.84 10.37 -25.05
CA GLU A 143 6.53 10.87 -24.65
C GLU A 143 6.38 10.89 -23.14
N VAL A 144 6.72 9.77 -22.47
CA VAL A 144 6.66 9.66 -21.00
C VAL A 144 7.59 10.69 -20.35
N MET A 145 8.79 10.89 -20.90
CA MET A 145 9.71 11.90 -20.38
C MET A 145 9.13 13.32 -20.50
N ARG A 146 8.59 13.70 -21.67
CA ARG A 146 7.96 15.02 -21.85
C ARG A 146 6.78 15.24 -20.91
N PHE A 147 5.94 14.20 -20.74
CA PHE A 147 4.85 14.26 -19.78
C PHE A 147 5.37 14.45 -18.35
N CYS A 148 6.32 13.63 -17.89
CA CYS A 148 6.90 13.72 -16.55
C CYS A 148 7.55 15.09 -16.28
N GLN A 149 8.22 15.67 -17.27
CA GLN A 149 8.82 16.99 -17.16
C GLN A 149 7.75 18.08 -17.02
N SER A 150 6.68 18.02 -17.82
CA SER A 150 5.57 18.97 -17.72
C SER A 150 4.84 18.83 -16.37
N PHE A 151 4.54 17.59 -15.94
CA PHE A 151 3.91 17.30 -14.65
C PHE A 151 4.75 17.86 -13.48
N MET A 152 6.05 17.59 -13.49
CA MET A 152 6.95 18.05 -12.41
C MET A 152 7.15 19.57 -12.42
N THR A 153 7.04 20.24 -13.57
CA THR A 153 7.14 21.70 -13.65
C THR A 153 6.11 22.39 -12.77
N GLU A 154 4.89 21.86 -12.71
CA GLU A 154 3.87 22.38 -11.78
C GLU A 154 4.04 21.79 -10.37
N LEU A 155 4.20 20.49 -10.24
CA LEU A 155 4.28 19.82 -8.95
C LEU A 155 5.46 20.31 -8.09
N SER A 156 6.61 20.66 -8.70
CA SER A 156 7.81 21.14 -7.98
C SER A 156 7.60 22.38 -7.13
N LYS A 157 6.54 23.15 -7.38
CA LYS A 157 6.18 24.34 -6.60
C LYS A 157 5.61 23.99 -5.21
N HIS A 158 5.19 22.75 -5.01
CA HIS A 158 4.41 22.30 -3.87
C HIS A 158 5.08 21.19 -3.05
N ILE A 159 6.16 20.60 -3.55
CA ILE A 159 6.86 19.47 -2.92
C ILE A 159 8.29 19.84 -2.51
N GLY A 160 8.85 19.06 -1.60
CA GLY A 160 10.21 19.23 -1.10
C GLY A 160 10.55 18.16 -0.08
N ALA A 161 11.84 17.96 0.19
CA ALA A 161 12.32 16.89 1.09
C ALA A 161 11.70 16.97 2.50
N ASP A 162 11.45 18.19 3.00
CA ASP A 162 10.93 18.42 4.34
C ASP A 162 9.45 18.86 4.35
N THR A 163 8.82 18.92 3.18
CA THR A 163 7.42 19.38 3.05
C THR A 163 6.52 18.27 2.55
N ASP A 164 6.87 17.68 1.40
CA ASP A 164 6.04 16.70 0.72
C ASP A 164 6.92 15.82 -0.19
N VAL A 165 7.04 14.55 0.15
CA VAL A 165 7.90 13.58 -0.56
C VAL A 165 7.05 12.60 -1.35
N THR A 166 7.23 12.59 -2.66
CA THR A 166 6.50 11.72 -3.58
C THR A 166 7.21 10.38 -3.79
N ALA A 167 6.52 9.44 -4.41
CA ALA A 167 7.03 8.09 -4.72
C ALA A 167 6.33 7.53 -5.96
N GLY A 168 6.70 6.31 -6.37
CA GLY A 168 5.96 5.56 -7.39
C GLY A 168 4.67 4.93 -6.87
N ASP A 169 3.77 4.64 -7.80
CA ASP A 169 2.54 3.88 -7.66
C ASP A 169 2.17 3.30 -9.04
N ILE A 170 0.93 2.87 -9.28
CA ILE A 170 0.48 2.37 -10.58
C ILE A 170 0.87 3.35 -11.71
N GLY A 171 1.53 2.85 -12.75
CA GLY A 171 1.99 3.64 -13.89
C GLY A 171 3.19 4.55 -13.63
N VAL A 172 3.79 4.49 -12.44
CA VAL A 172 4.97 5.27 -12.06
C VAL A 172 6.02 4.35 -11.45
N GLY A 173 6.98 3.95 -12.25
CA GLY A 173 8.13 3.14 -11.84
C GLY A 173 9.43 3.94 -11.79
N ALA A 174 10.55 3.23 -11.79
CA ALA A 174 11.88 3.83 -11.72
C ALA A 174 12.17 4.79 -12.89
N ARG A 175 11.63 4.51 -14.09
CA ARG A 175 11.76 5.35 -15.28
C ARG A 175 11.10 6.72 -15.05
N GLU A 176 9.83 6.74 -14.65
CA GLU A 176 9.06 7.96 -14.39
C GLU A 176 9.67 8.75 -13.21
N ILE A 177 10.05 8.07 -12.15
CA ILE A 177 10.76 8.69 -11.01
C ILE A 177 12.06 9.35 -11.48
N GLY A 178 12.83 8.70 -12.33
CA GLY A 178 14.06 9.27 -12.89
C GLY A 178 13.82 10.55 -13.71
N PHE A 179 12.82 10.53 -14.60
CA PHE A 179 12.46 11.69 -15.41
C PHE A 179 11.96 12.86 -14.56
N MET A 180 11.11 12.59 -13.56
CA MET A 180 10.60 13.60 -12.63
C MET A 180 11.71 14.16 -11.75
N TYR A 181 12.62 13.32 -11.24
CA TYR A 181 13.74 13.76 -10.42
C TYR A 181 14.71 14.66 -11.19
N GLY A 182 15.03 14.29 -12.44
CA GLY A 182 15.86 15.12 -13.32
C GLY A 182 15.26 16.50 -13.56
N GLN A 183 13.95 16.58 -13.78
CA GLN A 183 13.25 17.86 -13.96
C GLN A 183 13.20 18.67 -12.66
N TYR A 184 12.88 18.06 -11.53
CA TYR A 184 12.90 18.74 -10.22
C TYR A 184 14.27 19.37 -9.93
N LYS A 185 15.35 18.57 -10.06
CA LYS A 185 16.72 19.03 -9.86
C LYS A 185 17.05 20.24 -10.73
N ARG A 186 16.61 20.23 -12.00
CA ARG A 186 16.84 21.36 -12.91
C ARG A 186 16.08 22.62 -12.51
N LEU A 187 14.80 22.49 -12.09
CA LEU A 187 13.95 23.62 -11.73
C LEU A 187 14.35 24.25 -10.38
N ARG A 188 14.67 23.41 -9.42
CA ARG A 188 14.95 23.86 -8.04
C ARG A 188 16.44 24.10 -7.77
N ASN A 189 17.33 23.59 -8.65
CA ASN A 189 18.77 23.60 -8.45
C ASN A 189 19.18 22.95 -7.11
N GLU A 190 18.48 21.88 -6.73
CA GLU A 190 18.67 21.14 -5.49
C GLU A 190 18.85 19.65 -5.77
N PHE A 191 19.71 19.00 -4.97
CA PHE A 191 19.83 17.54 -4.94
C PHE A 191 19.37 17.05 -3.58
N THR A 192 18.08 16.72 -3.45
CA THR A 192 17.42 16.38 -2.19
C THR A 192 16.60 15.10 -2.30
N GLY A 193 16.13 14.59 -1.15
CA GLY A 193 15.28 13.42 -1.05
C GLY A 193 13.79 13.66 -1.34
N VAL A 194 13.45 14.50 -2.30
CA VAL A 194 12.07 14.89 -2.64
C VAL A 194 11.24 13.78 -3.27
N LEU A 195 11.88 12.78 -3.85
CA LEU A 195 11.25 11.58 -4.40
C LEU A 195 11.91 10.33 -3.81
N THR A 196 11.13 9.28 -3.59
CA THR A 196 11.63 7.96 -3.23
C THR A 196 11.32 6.94 -4.33
N GLY A 197 12.04 5.81 -4.32
CA GLY A 197 12.07 4.87 -5.43
C GLY A 197 13.06 5.28 -6.54
N LYS A 198 14.03 6.10 -6.16
CA LYS A 198 15.12 6.51 -7.05
C LYS A 198 16.03 5.35 -7.41
N GLY A 199 16.76 5.46 -8.51
CA GLY A 199 17.85 4.55 -8.82
C GLY A 199 19.00 4.65 -7.80
N LEU A 200 19.71 3.55 -7.58
CA LEU A 200 20.83 3.48 -6.62
C LEU A 200 21.94 4.51 -6.89
N SER A 201 22.16 4.86 -8.17
CA SER A 201 23.18 5.83 -8.59
C SER A 201 22.89 7.28 -8.18
N TYR A 202 21.65 7.58 -7.75
CA TYR A 202 21.25 8.94 -7.38
C TYR A 202 20.36 9.01 -6.13
N GLY A 203 20.66 8.19 -5.13
CA GLY A 203 20.09 8.27 -3.79
C GLY A 203 18.94 7.30 -3.51
N GLY A 204 18.76 6.25 -4.31
CA GLY A 204 17.85 5.15 -4.02
C GLY A 204 18.33 4.26 -2.90
N SER A 205 17.44 3.51 -2.28
CA SER A 205 17.72 2.54 -1.22
C SER A 205 17.75 1.11 -1.74
N LEU A 206 18.64 0.30 -1.22
CA LEU A 206 18.59 -1.15 -1.32
C LEU A 206 17.33 -1.70 -0.63
N ALA A 207 17.00 -2.94 -0.90
CA ALA A 207 15.82 -3.65 -0.39
C ALA A 207 14.46 -3.00 -0.74
N ARG A 208 14.41 -1.94 -1.57
CA ARG A 208 13.14 -1.26 -1.92
C ARG A 208 12.23 -2.14 -2.79
N THR A 209 12.81 -2.91 -3.67
CA THR A 209 12.07 -3.82 -4.57
C THR A 209 11.44 -4.97 -3.79
N GLU A 210 12.15 -5.50 -2.83
CA GLU A 210 11.77 -6.61 -1.96
C GLU A 210 10.78 -6.21 -0.87
N ALA A 211 10.80 -4.94 -0.47
CA ALA A 211 10.24 -4.44 0.77
C ALA A 211 8.78 -4.79 1.02
N THR A 212 7.92 -4.76 0.02
CA THR A 212 6.49 -5.07 0.19
C THR A 212 6.29 -6.55 0.47
N GLY A 213 6.92 -7.42 -0.33
CA GLY A 213 6.83 -8.87 -0.16
C GLY A 213 7.50 -9.34 1.14
N TYR A 214 8.68 -8.83 1.46
CA TYR A 214 9.38 -9.14 2.71
C TYR A 214 8.60 -8.65 3.92
N GLY A 215 8.13 -7.41 3.87
CA GLY A 215 7.33 -6.83 4.94
C GLY A 215 6.04 -7.60 5.21
N LEU A 216 5.35 -8.03 4.15
CA LEU A 216 4.17 -8.89 4.25
C LEU A 216 4.49 -10.18 5.04
N CYS A 217 5.58 -10.83 4.72
CA CYS A 217 5.99 -12.07 5.42
C CYS A 217 6.41 -11.81 6.87
N TYR A 218 7.12 -10.72 7.16
CA TYR A 218 7.47 -10.36 8.55
C TYR A 218 6.23 -10.07 9.40
N PHE A 219 5.27 -9.31 8.86
CA PHE A 219 4.00 -9.06 9.52
C PHE A 219 3.23 -10.35 9.78
N THR A 220 3.12 -11.20 8.75
CA THR A 220 2.38 -12.47 8.83
C THR A 220 3.02 -13.44 9.82
N ASP A 221 4.35 -13.56 9.83
CA ASP A 221 5.07 -14.42 10.76
C ASP A 221 4.87 -13.98 12.22
N GLU A 222 4.91 -12.67 12.47
CA GLU A 222 4.64 -12.11 13.79
C GLU A 222 3.16 -12.31 14.22
N MET A 223 2.24 -12.17 13.28
CA MET A 223 0.80 -12.46 13.50
C MET A 223 0.59 -13.93 13.88
N LEU A 224 1.21 -14.86 13.15
CA LEU A 224 1.15 -16.30 13.42
C LEU A 224 1.70 -16.61 14.83
N LYS A 225 2.87 -16.07 15.18
CA LYS A 225 3.54 -16.28 16.46
C LYS A 225 2.69 -15.75 17.62
N SER A 226 2.27 -14.51 17.53
CA SER A 226 1.61 -13.82 18.64
C SER A 226 0.18 -14.28 18.89
N MET A 227 -0.56 -14.67 17.84
CA MET A 227 -1.97 -15.02 17.98
C MET A 227 -2.22 -16.53 18.14
N LYS A 228 -1.38 -17.39 17.57
CA LYS A 228 -1.59 -18.84 17.57
C LYS A 228 -0.37 -19.67 17.97
N ASN A 229 0.77 -19.05 18.31
CA ASN A 229 2.06 -19.71 18.56
C ASN A 229 2.50 -20.60 17.37
N GLU A 230 2.25 -20.11 16.14
CA GLU A 230 2.57 -20.73 14.88
C GLU A 230 3.67 -19.93 14.15
N SER A 231 4.14 -20.39 13.00
CA SER A 231 5.08 -19.68 12.13
C SER A 231 4.91 -20.15 10.69
N PHE A 232 5.68 -19.61 9.75
CA PHE A 232 5.72 -20.15 8.38
C PHE A 232 6.29 -21.56 8.29
N LYS A 233 7.06 -21.99 9.29
CA LYS A 233 7.74 -23.29 9.25
C LYS A 233 6.73 -24.42 9.05
N ASP A 234 7.01 -25.26 8.03
CA ASP A 234 6.23 -26.43 7.65
C ASP A 234 4.78 -26.11 7.18
N LYS A 235 4.48 -24.84 6.85
CA LYS A 235 3.16 -24.40 6.35
C LYS A 235 3.13 -24.38 4.83
N THR A 236 2.00 -24.78 4.27
CA THR A 236 1.69 -24.64 2.85
C THR A 236 1.17 -23.23 2.58
N VAL A 237 1.79 -22.53 1.63
CA VAL A 237 1.49 -21.14 1.30
C VAL A 237 1.01 -21.03 -0.14
N VAL A 238 -0.07 -20.29 -0.35
CA VAL A 238 -0.58 -19.91 -1.68
C VAL A 238 -0.50 -18.40 -1.82
N ILE A 239 0.10 -17.94 -2.92
CA ILE A 239 0.29 -16.51 -3.20
C ILE A 239 -0.32 -16.20 -4.56
N SER A 240 -1.20 -15.21 -4.65
CA SER A 240 -1.68 -14.73 -5.95
C SER A 240 -0.72 -13.70 -6.55
N GLY A 241 -0.74 -13.61 -7.88
CA GLY A 241 0.18 -12.73 -8.61
C GLY A 241 1.51 -13.40 -8.95
N SER A 242 2.28 -12.71 -9.76
CA SER A 242 3.66 -13.07 -10.17
C SER A 242 4.49 -11.80 -10.46
N GLY A 243 4.09 -10.67 -9.90
CA GLY A 243 4.84 -9.42 -9.91
C GLY A 243 5.74 -9.30 -8.67
N ASN A 244 6.36 -8.13 -8.47
CA ASN A 244 7.31 -7.88 -7.39
C ASN A 244 6.83 -8.36 -6.02
N VAL A 245 5.61 -8.01 -5.61
CA VAL A 245 5.10 -8.38 -4.28
C VAL A 245 5.05 -9.89 -4.12
N ALA A 246 4.50 -10.60 -5.12
CA ALA A 246 4.38 -12.06 -5.08
C ALA A 246 5.74 -12.77 -5.13
N ILE A 247 6.66 -12.31 -5.99
CA ILE A 247 8.03 -12.87 -6.12
C ILE A 247 8.77 -12.79 -4.79
N TYR A 248 8.80 -11.60 -4.19
CA TYR A 248 9.56 -11.40 -2.95
C TYR A 248 8.83 -11.90 -1.70
N ALA A 249 7.49 -11.99 -1.71
CA ALA A 249 6.76 -12.75 -0.70
C ALA A 249 7.07 -14.25 -0.79
N THR A 250 7.16 -14.81 -2.01
CA THR A 250 7.58 -16.21 -2.22
C THR A 250 8.97 -16.45 -1.67
N GLN A 251 9.92 -15.57 -1.98
CA GLN A 251 11.29 -15.68 -1.48
C GLN A 251 11.32 -15.70 0.06
N LYS A 252 10.71 -14.69 0.69
CA LYS A 252 10.77 -14.54 2.15
C LYS A 252 9.96 -15.62 2.89
N ALA A 253 8.79 -16.01 2.38
CA ALA A 253 8.01 -17.10 2.95
C ALA A 253 8.79 -18.42 2.94
N THR A 254 9.53 -18.70 1.85
CA THR A 254 10.41 -19.88 1.73
C THR A 254 11.60 -19.79 2.70
N GLU A 255 12.24 -18.63 2.83
CA GLU A 255 13.32 -18.39 3.81
C GLU A 255 12.86 -18.59 5.27
N LEU A 256 11.58 -18.29 5.56
CA LEU A 256 10.96 -18.51 6.87
C LEU A 256 10.49 -19.95 7.10
N GLY A 257 10.72 -20.86 6.14
CA GLY A 257 10.42 -22.28 6.24
C GLY A 257 9.04 -22.68 5.71
N GLY A 258 8.32 -21.79 5.05
CA GLY A 258 7.06 -22.11 4.36
C GLY A 258 7.29 -22.74 2.99
N LYS A 259 6.34 -23.56 2.56
CA LYS A 259 6.34 -24.15 1.21
C LYS A 259 5.32 -23.41 0.35
N VAL A 260 5.79 -22.53 -0.53
CA VAL A 260 4.92 -21.84 -1.50
C VAL A 260 4.63 -22.78 -2.65
N VAL A 261 3.37 -23.15 -2.86
CA VAL A 261 2.96 -24.16 -3.84
C VAL A 261 2.24 -23.60 -5.06
N ALA A 262 1.82 -22.33 -5.03
CA ALA A 262 1.10 -21.75 -6.16
C ALA A 262 1.37 -20.25 -6.31
N LEU A 263 1.41 -19.80 -7.57
CA LEU A 263 1.42 -18.42 -8.02
C LEU A 263 0.42 -18.23 -9.17
N SER A 264 -0.02 -16.99 -9.42
CA SER A 264 -0.94 -16.70 -10.53
C SER A 264 -0.53 -15.48 -11.35
N ASP A 265 -1.15 -15.34 -12.51
CA ASP A 265 -1.22 -14.07 -13.25
C ASP A 265 -2.66 -13.84 -13.75
N SER A 266 -2.86 -12.84 -14.63
CA SER A 266 -4.19 -12.51 -15.16
C SER A 266 -4.84 -13.63 -15.98
N ASN A 267 -4.07 -14.62 -16.44
CA ASN A 267 -4.52 -15.66 -17.35
C ASN A 267 -4.78 -17.00 -16.64
N GLY A 268 -4.12 -17.24 -15.49
CA GLY A 268 -4.24 -18.50 -14.80
C GLY A 268 -3.28 -18.63 -13.61
N TYR A 269 -3.12 -19.83 -13.12
CA TYR A 269 -2.23 -20.09 -11.99
C TYR A 269 -1.44 -21.39 -12.18
N ILE A 270 -0.28 -21.45 -11.54
CA ILE A 270 0.58 -22.64 -11.45
C ILE A 270 0.45 -23.28 -10.07
N TYR A 271 0.54 -24.57 -10.04
CA TYR A 271 0.63 -25.38 -8.84
C TYR A 271 1.83 -26.34 -8.94
N ASP A 272 2.64 -26.36 -7.90
CA ASP A 272 3.78 -27.27 -7.76
C ASP A 272 3.80 -27.82 -6.33
N GLU A 273 3.47 -29.09 -6.19
CA GLU A 273 3.42 -29.78 -4.89
C GLU A 273 4.76 -29.79 -4.16
N ASN A 274 5.86 -29.74 -4.90
CA ASN A 274 7.22 -29.75 -4.34
C ASN A 274 7.66 -28.35 -3.86
N GLY A 275 6.89 -27.33 -4.19
CA GLY A 275 7.19 -25.91 -3.95
C GLY A 275 7.72 -25.20 -5.18
N ILE A 276 7.32 -23.94 -5.31
CA ILE A 276 7.66 -23.08 -6.46
C ILE A 276 9.19 -22.90 -6.58
N ASN A 277 9.74 -23.20 -7.74
CA ASN A 277 11.10 -22.84 -8.11
C ASN A 277 11.15 -21.35 -8.48
N LEU A 278 11.59 -20.54 -7.53
CA LEU A 278 11.58 -19.09 -7.66
C LEU A 278 12.53 -18.58 -8.77
N ASP A 279 13.65 -19.25 -9.01
CA ASP A 279 14.60 -18.83 -10.05
C ASP A 279 13.97 -18.93 -11.44
N VAL A 280 13.19 -19.98 -11.70
CA VAL A 280 12.43 -20.13 -12.94
C VAL A 280 11.37 -19.01 -13.06
N VAL A 281 10.67 -18.70 -11.97
CA VAL A 281 9.69 -17.59 -11.97
C VAL A 281 10.36 -16.25 -12.26
N LYS A 282 11.49 -15.94 -11.61
CA LYS A 282 12.25 -14.71 -11.85
C LYS A 282 12.74 -14.63 -13.30
N GLN A 283 13.27 -15.74 -13.85
CA GLN A 283 13.68 -15.77 -15.24
C GLN A 283 12.54 -15.43 -16.20
N ILE A 284 11.36 -16.04 -16.01
CA ILE A 284 10.16 -15.78 -16.82
C ILE A 284 9.67 -14.33 -16.66
N LYS A 285 9.54 -13.86 -15.41
CA LYS A 285 8.83 -12.60 -15.12
C LYS A 285 9.73 -11.35 -15.21
N GLU A 286 10.95 -11.43 -14.71
CA GLU A 286 11.83 -10.27 -14.59
C GLU A 286 12.73 -10.13 -15.82
N VAL A 287 13.20 -11.25 -16.39
CA VAL A 287 14.13 -11.26 -17.53
C VAL A 287 13.38 -11.31 -18.87
N GLU A 288 12.55 -12.32 -19.05
CA GLU A 288 11.88 -12.58 -20.33
C GLU A 288 10.55 -11.84 -20.46
N ARG A 289 9.97 -11.35 -19.34
CA ARG A 289 8.66 -10.69 -19.26
C ARG A 289 7.52 -11.55 -19.81
N GLY A 290 7.67 -12.86 -19.66
CA GLY A 290 6.74 -13.90 -20.12
C GLY A 290 5.53 -14.07 -19.19
N ARG A 291 4.73 -15.10 -19.49
CA ARG A 291 3.55 -15.47 -18.71
C ARG A 291 3.86 -16.62 -17.75
N ILE A 292 3.14 -16.66 -16.61
CA ILE A 292 3.40 -17.68 -15.59
C ILE A 292 3.16 -19.11 -16.09
N LYS A 293 2.34 -19.30 -17.12
CA LYS A 293 2.09 -20.59 -17.75
C LYS A 293 3.36 -21.30 -18.23
N GLU A 294 4.38 -20.53 -18.64
CA GLU A 294 5.65 -21.05 -19.12
C GLU A 294 6.44 -21.81 -18.03
N TYR A 295 6.06 -21.63 -16.77
CA TYR A 295 6.64 -22.36 -15.65
C TYR A 295 6.37 -23.88 -15.79
N ALA A 296 5.14 -24.26 -16.14
CA ALA A 296 4.78 -25.65 -16.29
C ALA A 296 5.53 -26.36 -17.45
N ASP A 297 5.95 -25.61 -18.45
CA ASP A 297 6.78 -26.13 -19.55
C ASP A 297 8.24 -26.39 -19.12
N ARG A 298 8.70 -25.70 -18.05
CA ARG A 298 10.10 -25.74 -17.59
C ARG A 298 10.33 -26.58 -16.34
N VAL A 299 9.29 -26.80 -15.54
CA VAL A 299 9.37 -27.53 -14.26
C VAL A 299 8.50 -28.76 -14.34
N PRO A 300 9.10 -29.96 -14.55
CA PRO A 300 8.36 -31.22 -14.61
C PRO A 300 7.58 -31.49 -13.31
N GLY A 301 6.34 -31.93 -13.45
CA GLY A 301 5.45 -32.24 -12.33
C GLY A 301 4.60 -31.05 -11.83
N SER A 302 4.90 -29.84 -12.26
CA SER A 302 4.02 -28.70 -12.03
C SER A 302 2.85 -28.64 -13.01
N VAL A 303 1.76 -27.98 -12.61
CA VAL A 303 0.53 -27.89 -13.40
C VAL A 303 0.15 -26.42 -13.60
N TYR A 304 -0.21 -26.05 -14.83
CA TYR A 304 -0.86 -24.78 -15.13
C TYR A 304 -2.36 -24.98 -15.31
N THR A 305 -3.15 -24.12 -14.70
CA THR A 305 -4.60 -24.06 -14.87
C THR A 305 -5.00 -22.68 -15.38
N GLU A 306 -5.71 -22.64 -16.49
CA GLU A 306 -6.20 -21.39 -17.07
C GLU A 306 -7.40 -20.84 -16.27
N GLY A 307 -7.50 -19.52 -16.16
CA GLY A 307 -8.59 -18.82 -15.49
C GLY A 307 -8.38 -18.65 -13.98
N LYS A 308 -9.46 -18.33 -13.28
CA LYS A 308 -9.47 -18.12 -11.83
C LYS A 308 -9.52 -19.45 -11.08
N GLY A 309 -9.21 -19.45 -9.79
CA GLY A 309 -9.35 -20.65 -8.94
C GLY A 309 -8.16 -20.95 -8.04
N ILE A 310 -7.16 -20.08 -7.98
CA ILE A 310 -5.99 -20.29 -7.11
C ILE A 310 -6.38 -20.51 -5.65
N TRP A 311 -7.45 -19.88 -5.18
CA TRP A 311 -7.95 -20.00 -3.80
C TRP A 311 -8.65 -21.32 -3.48
N SER A 312 -8.86 -22.20 -4.49
CA SER A 312 -9.32 -23.57 -4.27
C SER A 312 -8.20 -24.52 -3.80
N ILE A 313 -6.94 -24.11 -3.94
CA ILE A 313 -5.79 -24.89 -3.50
C ILE A 313 -5.73 -24.89 -1.98
N LYS A 314 -5.65 -26.07 -1.38
CA LYS A 314 -5.53 -26.21 0.08
C LYS A 314 -4.22 -25.61 0.56
N CYS A 315 -4.31 -24.68 1.52
CA CYS A 315 -3.15 -24.06 2.14
C CYS A 315 -3.42 -23.68 3.60
N ASP A 316 -2.36 -23.49 4.35
CA ASP A 316 -2.39 -22.94 5.71
C ASP A 316 -2.41 -21.41 5.68
N ILE A 317 -1.67 -20.81 4.75
CA ILE A 317 -1.50 -19.35 4.64
C ILE A 317 -1.83 -18.92 3.21
N ALA A 318 -2.69 -17.92 3.07
CA ALA A 318 -3.04 -17.29 1.79
C ALA A 318 -2.55 -15.83 1.76
N LEU A 319 -1.76 -15.47 0.74
CA LEU A 319 -1.21 -14.14 0.55
C LEU A 319 -1.70 -13.55 -0.78
N PRO A 320 -2.81 -12.81 -0.79
CA PRO A 320 -3.28 -12.14 -2.00
C PRO A 320 -2.37 -10.96 -2.37
N CYS A 321 -1.60 -11.12 -3.47
CA CYS A 321 -0.55 -10.20 -3.91
C CYS A 321 -0.74 -9.69 -5.34
N ALA A 322 -1.90 -9.93 -5.99
CA ALA A 322 -2.11 -9.55 -7.38
C ALA A 322 -2.85 -8.21 -7.53
N THR A 323 -4.16 -8.22 -7.40
CA THR A 323 -4.99 -7.05 -7.74
C THR A 323 -6.13 -6.82 -6.75
N GLN A 324 -6.70 -5.62 -6.83
CA GLN A 324 -7.88 -5.24 -6.05
C GLN A 324 -9.07 -6.18 -6.34
N ASN A 325 -9.81 -6.55 -5.29
CA ASN A 325 -11.02 -7.39 -5.34
C ASN A 325 -10.81 -8.75 -6.05
N GLU A 326 -9.64 -9.33 -5.95
CA GLU A 326 -9.33 -10.65 -6.51
C GLU A 326 -9.86 -11.82 -5.68
N LEU A 327 -10.12 -11.60 -4.39
CA LEU A 327 -10.59 -12.59 -3.43
C LEU A 327 -11.99 -12.16 -2.93
N ASN A 328 -13.01 -12.88 -3.37
CA ASN A 328 -14.41 -12.60 -3.04
C ASN A 328 -14.94 -13.51 -1.93
N GLY A 329 -16.25 -13.39 -1.59
CA GLY A 329 -16.88 -14.18 -0.54
C GLY A 329 -16.86 -15.70 -0.79
N ASP A 330 -17.01 -16.15 -2.03
CA ASP A 330 -16.95 -17.57 -2.37
C ASP A 330 -15.53 -18.13 -2.25
N ASP A 331 -14.53 -17.34 -2.63
CA ASP A 331 -13.11 -17.68 -2.42
C ASP A 331 -12.78 -17.79 -0.93
N ALA A 332 -13.33 -16.89 -0.11
CA ALA A 332 -13.16 -16.95 1.34
C ALA A 332 -13.79 -18.21 1.94
N ASP A 333 -15.00 -18.57 1.54
CA ASP A 333 -15.66 -19.81 1.97
C ASP A 333 -14.81 -21.05 1.59
N MET A 334 -14.22 -21.05 0.40
CA MET A 334 -13.34 -22.12 -0.06
C MET A 334 -12.08 -22.24 0.81
N LEU A 335 -11.39 -21.13 1.07
CA LEU A 335 -10.21 -21.08 1.91
C LEU A 335 -10.51 -21.54 3.35
N ILE A 336 -11.60 -21.06 3.93
CA ILE A 336 -12.06 -21.46 5.27
C ILE A 336 -12.35 -22.96 5.32
N LYS A 337 -13.10 -23.49 4.36
CA LYS A 337 -13.41 -24.92 4.24
C LYS A 337 -12.14 -25.77 4.12
N ASN A 338 -11.12 -25.28 3.42
CA ASN A 338 -9.83 -25.94 3.23
C ASN A 338 -8.91 -25.81 4.45
N GLY A 339 -9.31 -25.07 5.49
CA GLY A 339 -8.60 -24.98 6.76
C GLY A 339 -7.51 -23.91 6.80
N VAL A 340 -7.63 -22.83 6.00
CA VAL A 340 -6.69 -21.71 6.08
C VAL A 340 -6.65 -21.13 7.49
N ILE A 341 -5.46 -20.89 8.02
CA ILE A 341 -5.28 -20.32 9.38
C ILE A 341 -4.99 -18.82 9.34
N ALA A 342 -4.40 -18.33 8.25
CA ALA A 342 -4.05 -16.92 8.09
C ALA A 342 -4.23 -16.46 6.65
N VAL A 343 -4.75 -15.25 6.50
CA VAL A 343 -4.80 -14.49 5.25
C VAL A 343 -4.15 -13.13 5.51
N ALA A 344 -3.17 -12.71 4.69
CA ALA A 344 -2.56 -11.39 4.81
C ALA A 344 -2.38 -10.73 3.46
N GLU A 345 -2.81 -9.49 3.35
CA GLU A 345 -2.95 -8.76 2.10
C GLU A 345 -1.66 -8.09 1.64
N GLY A 346 -1.06 -8.60 0.56
CA GLY A 346 0.11 -7.99 -0.10
C GLY A 346 -0.28 -6.92 -1.12
N ALA A 347 -1.38 -7.12 -1.85
CA ALA A 347 -1.94 -6.11 -2.74
C ALA A 347 -2.75 -5.05 -1.98
N ASN A 348 -3.17 -3.99 -2.67
CA ASN A 348 -4.07 -2.99 -2.08
C ASN A 348 -5.53 -3.46 -2.25
N MET A 349 -6.22 -3.66 -1.14
CA MET A 349 -7.62 -4.11 -1.07
C MET A 349 -7.92 -5.34 -1.96
N PRO A 350 -7.17 -6.44 -1.84
CA PRO A 350 -7.40 -7.61 -2.69
C PRO A 350 -8.64 -8.40 -2.29
N SER A 351 -9.04 -8.35 -1.00
CA SER A 351 -10.23 -9.01 -0.50
C SER A 351 -11.44 -8.08 -0.53
N THR A 352 -12.60 -8.61 -0.92
CA THR A 352 -13.86 -7.86 -0.82
C THR A 352 -14.28 -7.72 0.65
N PRO A 353 -15.08 -6.70 1.02
CA PRO A 353 -15.61 -6.57 2.38
C PRO A 353 -16.31 -7.84 2.89
N GLU A 354 -17.10 -8.50 2.03
CA GLU A 354 -17.74 -9.77 2.34
C GLU A 354 -16.72 -10.87 2.72
N ALA A 355 -15.63 -10.98 1.96
CA ALA A 355 -14.57 -11.95 2.25
C ALA A 355 -13.90 -11.67 3.60
N VAL A 356 -13.63 -10.40 3.90
CA VAL A 356 -13.05 -9.98 5.19
C VAL A 356 -13.97 -10.35 6.36
N GLU A 357 -15.28 -10.05 6.25
CA GLU A 357 -16.29 -10.41 7.25
C GLU A 357 -16.30 -11.92 7.50
N LYS A 358 -16.28 -12.74 6.46
CA LYS A 358 -16.25 -14.22 6.56
C LYS A 358 -14.98 -14.71 7.26
N PHE A 359 -13.79 -14.18 6.95
CA PHE A 359 -12.55 -14.55 7.64
C PHE A 359 -12.61 -14.21 9.13
N LEU A 360 -13.03 -13.00 9.46
CA LEU A 360 -13.16 -12.59 10.86
C LEU A 360 -14.17 -13.45 11.63
N ALA A 361 -15.33 -13.73 11.04
CA ALA A 361 -16.36 -14.58 11.64
C ALA A 361 -15.90 -16.02 11.85
N ALA A 362 -15.06 -16.56 10.96
CA ALA A 362 -14.48 -17.90 11.06
C ALA A 362 -13.27 -17.99 12.00
N GLY A 363 -12.80 -16.87 12.58
CA GLY A 363 -11.60 -16.82 13.43
C GLY A 363 -10.29 -17.07 12.68
N VAL A 364 -10.27 -16.83 11.37
CA VAL A 364 -9.06 -16.80 10.55
C VAL A 364 -8.28 -15.52 10.88
N MET A 365 -6.97 -15.64 11.11
CA MET A 365 -6.12 -14.47 11.30
C MET A 365 -6.07 -13.66 10.01
N PHE A 366 -6.49 -12.40 10.07
CA PHE A 366 -6.57 -11.54 8.89
C PHE A 366 -5.67 -10.31 9.02
N GLY A 367 -4.64 -10.22 8.16
CA GLY A 367 -3.73 -9.08 8.07
C GLY A 367 -4.19 -8.10 6.98
N PRO A 368 -4.76 -6.92 7.34
CA PRO A 368 -5.28 -5.96 6.37
C PRO A 368 -4.16 -5.28 5.58
N ALA A 369 -4.43 -4.92 4.33
CA ALA A 369 -3.46 -4.34 3.39
C ALA A 369 -2.67 -3.15 3.97
N LYS A 370 -3.37 -2.19 4.61
CA LYS A 370 -2.70 -0.99 5.15
C LYS A 370 -1.63 -1.29 6.21
N ALA A 371 -1.73 -2.43 6.90
CA ALA A 371 -0.74 -2.90 7.86
C ALA A 371 0.24 -3.89 7.21
N ALA A 372 -0.28 -4.95 6.60
CA ALA A 372 0.53 -6.06 6.09
C ALA A 372 1.43 -5.67 4.90
N ASN A 373 0.98 -4.77 4.01
CA ASN A 373 1.79 -4.33 2.85
C ASN A 373 2.54 -3.01 3.07
N ALA A 374 2.65 -2.52 4.30
CA ALA A 374 3.31 -1.26 4.62
C ALA A 374 4.83 -1.28 4.40
N GLY A 375 5.43 -2.43 4.10
CA GLY A 375 6.88 -2.54 3.88
C GLY A 375 7.41 -1.62 2.81
N GLY A 376 6.67 -1.43 1.71
CA GLY A 376 7.06 -0.52 0.64
C GLY A 376 7.17 0.95 1.07
N VAL A 377 6.22 1.46 1.85
CA VAL A 377 6.26 2.82 2.36
C VAL A 377 7.26 2.96 3.51
N ALA A 378 7.41 1.94 4.34
CA ALA A 378 8.44 1.91 5.39
C ALA A 378 9.85 2.07 4.79
N THR A 379 10.20 1.26 3.79
CA THR A 379 11.51 1.38 3.12
C THR A 379 11.64 2.69 2.34
N SER A 380 10.56 3.23 1.80
CA SER A 380 10.60 4.58 1.22
C SER A 380 10.94 5.66 2.26
N ALA A 381 10.44 5.55 3.49
CA ALA A 381 10.81 6.47 4.57
C ALA A 381 12.25 6.24 5.04
N LEU A 382 12.75 5.00 5.05
CA LEU A 382 14.18 4.73 5.28
C LEU A 382 15.06 5.32 4.18
N GLU A 383 14.60 5.34 2.91
CA GLU A 383 15.30 6.06 1.83
C GLU A 383 15.36 7.57 2.12
N MET A 384 14.28 8.17 2.66
CA MET A 384 14.32 9.57 3.09
C MET A 384 15.37 9.80 4.17
N SER A 385 15.46 8.93 5.16
CA SER A 385 16.48 9.02 6.22
C SER A 385 17.90 8.95 5.65
N GLN A 386 18.19 7.98 4.79
CA GLN A 386 19.47 7.85 4.10
C GLN A 386 19.80 9.11 3.27
N ASN A 387 18.81 9.67 2.59
CA ASN A 387 19.00 10.90 1.82
C ASN A 387 19.31 12.11 2.71
N SER A 388 18.68 12.23 3.87
CA SER A 388 18.93 13.31 4.84
C SER A 388 20.30 13.20 5.47
N GLU A 389 20.77 11.98 5.75
CA GLU A 389 22.12 11.70 6.26
C GLU A 389 23.19 11.80 5.17
N ARG A 390 22.79 11.75 3.89
CA ARG A 390 23.67 11.62 2.72
C ARG A 390 24.52 10.36 2.73
N LEU A 391 23.96 9.27 3.27
CA LEU A 391 24.56 7.95 3.35
C LEU A 391 23.72 6.93 2.58
N SER A 392 24.32 5.79 2.30
CA SER A 392 23.65 4.60 1.79
C SER A 392 23.87 3.47 2.78
N TRP A 393 22.78 2.84 3.20
CA TRP A 393 22.82 1.68 4.09
C TRP A 393 22.96 0.40 3.28
N THR A 394 23.50 -0.64 3.90
CA THR A 394 23.56 -1.98 3.30
C THR A 394 22.17 -2.59 3.19
N PHE A 395 22.07 -3.66 2.41
CA PHE A 395 20.80 -4.40 2.29
C PHE A 395 20.34 -4.93 3.65
N GLU A 396 21.28 -5.48 4.43
CA GLU A 396 21.04 -6.07 5.75
C GLU A 396 20.56 -5.02 6.76
N GLU A 397 21.13 -3.81 6.73
CA GLU A 397 20.70 -2.70 7.59
C GLU A 397 19.26 -2.28 7.26
N VAL A 398 18.94 -2.13 5.98
CA VAL A 398 17.57 -1.76 5.55
C VAL A 398 16.57 -2.87 5.87
N ASP A 399 16.92 -4.15 5.61
CA ASP A 399 16.04 -5.29 5.89
C ASP A 399 15.79 -5.49 7.39
N ALA A 400 16.82 -5.30 8.22
CA ALA A 400 16.66 -5.34 9.68
C ALA A 400 15.71 -4.25 10.20
N GLN A 401 15.84 -3.02 9.69
CA GLN A 401 14.91 -1.94 10.02
C GLN A 401 13.51 -2.24 9.53
N LEU A 402 13.36 -2.72 8.30
CA LEU A 402 12.06 -3.12 7.73
C LEU A 402 11.37 -4.17 8.60
N LYS A 403 12.12 -5.23 8.99
CA LYS A 403 11.59 -6.29 9.86
C LYS A 403 11.06 -5.73 11.18
N ASN A 404 11.85 -4.89 11.85
CA ASN A 404 11.45 -4.27 13.11
C ASN A 404 10.20 -3.39 12.96
N ILE A 405 10.11 -2.62 11.87
CA ILE A 405 8.93 -1.78 11.58
C ILE A 405 7.69 -2.65 11.39
N MET A 406 7.79 -3.74 10.61
CA MET A 406 6.63 -4.60 10.33
C MET A 406 6.14 -5.36 11.58
N ILE A 407 7.05 -5.80 12.44
CA ILE A 407 6.73 -6.37 13.76
C ILE A 407 5.99 -5.34 14.62
N ASN A 408 6.49 -4.11 14.68
CA ASN A 408 5.84 -3.03 15.45
C ASN A 408 4.46 -2.66 14.89
N ILE A 409 4.29 -2.66 13.55
CA ILE A 409 2.97 -2.45 12.93
C ILE A 409 1.96 -3.50 13.40
N PHE A 410 2.36 -4.77 13.43
CA PHE A 410 1.52 -5.83 13.94
C PHE A 410 1.14 -5.58 15.40
N HIS A 411 2.12 -5.39 16.28
CA HIS A 411 1.86 -5.21 17.73
C HIS A 411 0.99 -3.98 18.00
N ASN A 412 1.25 -2.86 17.34
CA ASN A 412 0.44 -1.66 17.50
C ASN A 412 -1.02 -1.90 17.08
N SER A 413 -1.22 -2.58 15.95
CA SER A 413 -2.57 -2.92 15.47
C SER A 413 -3.27 -3.92 16.40
N TYR A 414 -2.56 -4.94 16.85
CA TYR A 414 -3.11 -5.96 17.75
C TYR A 414 -3.44 -5.41 19.14
N ASN A 415 -2.54 -4.61 19.71
CA ASN A 415 -2.77 -3.96 21.01
C ASN A 415 -3.95 -2.98 20.95
N ALA A 416 -4.06 -2.18 19.89
CA ALA A 416 -5.21 -1.31 19.70
C ALA A 416 -6.52 -2.09 19.58
N SER A 417 -6.53 -3.23 18.87
CA SER A 417 -7.73 -4.07 18.81
C SER A 417 -8.17 -4.57 20.19
N LYS A 418 -7.21 -4.97 21.04
CA LYS A 418 -7.49 -5.39 22.43
C LYS A 418 -7.99 -4.24 23.29
N GLU A 419 -7.29 -3.10 23.25
CA GLU A 419 -7.63 -1.93 24.05
C GLU A 419 -9.06 -1.46 23.81
N TYR A 420 -9.52 -1.54 22.55
CA TYR A 420 -10.85 -1.07 22.17
C TYR A 420 -11.91 -2.19 22.11
N GLY A 421 -11.62 -3.38 22.68
CA GLY A 421 -12.58 -4.48 22.81
C GLY A 421 -12.90 -5.21 21.51
N LEU A 422 -12.00 -5.14 20.54
CA LEU A 422 -12.10 -5.75 19.22
C LEU A 422 -10.98 -6.79 19.00
N GLU A 423 -10.59 -7.52 20.04
CA GLU A 423 -9.44 -8.43 20.03
C GLU A 423 -9.46 -9.36 18.81
N GLY A 424 -8.34 -9.39 18.08
CA GLY A 424 -8.16 -10.18 16.86
C GLY A 424 -8.63 -9.51 15.58
N ASN A 425 -9.41 -8.43 15.65
CA ASN A 425 -9.78 -7.63 14.48
C ASN A 425 -8.67 -6.63 14.14
N LEU A 426 -7.70 -7.07 13.34
CA LEU A 426 -6.58 -6.22 12.93
C LEU A 426 -6.99 -5.14 11.91
N VAL A 427 -8.15 -5.25 11.26
CA VAL A 427 -8.67 -4.20 10.37
C VAL A 427 -9.00 -2.95 11.19
N ALA A 428 -9.83 -3.10 12.20
CA ALA A 428 -10.14 -2.03 13.13
C ALA A 428 -8.90 -1.59 13.93
N GLY A 429 -8.11 -2.56 14.41
CA GLY A 429 -6.89 -2.28 15.16
C GLY A 429 -5.88 -1.41 14.39
N ALA A 430 -5.66 -1.67 13.11
CA ALA A 430 -4.79 -0.87 12.27
C ALA A 430 -5.33 0.57 12.06
N ASN A 431 -6.63 0.70 11.81
CA ASN A 431 -7.26 2.02 11.69
C ASN A 431 -7.12 2.83 12.99
N ILE A 432 -7.42 2.22 14.14
CA ILE A 432 -7.35 2.87 15.43
C ILE A 432 -5.92 3.22 15.81
N ALA A 433 -4.96 2.29 15.65
CA ALA A 433 -3.55 2.54 15.96
C ALA A 433 -2.96 3.67 15.11
N GLY A 434 -3.24 3.63 13.79
CA GLY A 434 -2.82 4.70 12.87
C GLY A 434 -3.44 6.05 13.24
N PHE A 435 -4.73 6.07 13.60
CA PHE A 435 -5.43 7.27 14.02
C PHE A 435 -4.91 7.84 15.35
N ALA A 436 -4.71 7.01 16.37
CA ALA A 436 -4.33 7.45 17.71
C ALA A 436 -3.06 8.32 17.69
N LYS A 437 -2.02 7.90 16.98
CA LYS A 437 -0.78 8.68 16.85
C LYS A 437 -1.00 10.05 16.16
N VAL A 438 -1.79 10.07 15.10
CA VAL A 438 -2.10 11.31 14.37
C VAL A 438 -2.95 12.24 15.24
N ALA A 439 -3.96 11.69 15.91
CA ALA A 439 -4.84 12.41 16.81
C ALA A 439 -4.06 13.07 17.96
N ASP A 440 -3.17 12.33 18.61
CA ASP A 440 -2.32 12.86 19.68
C ASP A 440 -1.43 13.99 19.18
N ALA A 441 -0.80 13.83 18.01
CA ALA A 441 0.00 14.91 17.41
C ALA A 441 -0.84 16.16 17.11
N MET A 442 -2.04 15.98 16.53
CA MET A 442 -2.98 17.07 16.27
C MET A 442 -3.48 17.76 17.56
N MET A 443 -3.65 17.02 18.65
CA MET A 443 -4.00 17.57 19.98
C MET A 443 -2.89 18.45 20.52
N TRP A 444 -1.63 17.99 20.48
CA TRP A 444 -0.48 18.75 20.96
C TRP A 444 -0.19 20.00 20.13
N GLN A 445 -0.40 19.95 18.84
CA GLN A 445 -0.17 21.07 17.92
C GLN A 445 -1.32 22.10 17.95
N GLY A 446 -2.47 21.72 18.48
CA GLY A 446 -3.65 22.59 18.56
C GLY A 446 -4.27 22.90 17.20
N VAL A 447 -4.87 24.08 17.09
CA VAL A 447 -5.44 24.61 15.84
C VAL A 447 -4.55 25.74 15.35
N SER A 448 -3.90 25.54 14.22
CA SER A 448 -3.10 26.58 13.55
C SER A 448 -4.01 27.39 12.62
N TYR A 449 -3.90 28.73 12.67
CA TYR A 449 -4.65 29.65 11.84
C TYR A 449 -3.78 30.21 10.72
#